data_0961441558b8b4dc8da3928e5b905645
#
_entry.id   0961441558b8b4dc8da3928e5b905645
#
_cell.length_a   1.000
_cell.length_b   1.000
_cell.length_c   1.000
_cell.angle_alpha   90.00
_cell.angle_beta   90.00
_cell.angle_gamma   90.00
#
_symmetry.space_group_name_H-M   'P 1'
#
loop_
_entity.id
_entity.type
_entity.pdbx_description
1 polymer ?
#
loop_
_entity_poly.entity_id
_entity_poly.type
_entity_poly.pdbx_seq_one_letter_code
_entity_poly.pdbx_strand_id
1 'polypeptide(L)'
;MGSRARPVSSDVSPKSLGPRLRGDEPEGGSDLDDVLADIRACRACLGELPHTPRPVVRVFPETRLLICGQAPGRRVHESGLPFTDPSGDRLRQWLGVDYETFYADHRIGVAAQAFCYPGTAPKGGDYPPPRRCAELWRPRLISALPRMELTLLVGGYSQIWALGEKAKSNMTDTVRSWRDYAPDILPLPHPSWRNTAWLRKNPWFQDDIVPYLRQRVADILTS
;
A
#
# COMPACT_ATOMS: atom_id res chain seq x y z
N MET A 1 43.39 17.89 45.95
CA MET A 1 42.37 18.68 45.30
C MET A 1 41.88 17.91 44.09
N GLY A 2 40.81 17.15 44.26
CA GLY A 2 40.27 16.26 43.20
C GLY A 2 39.02 16.87 42.61
N SER A 3 39.04 17.12 41.31
CA SER A 3 37.87 17.54 40.57
C SER A 3 37.23 16.30 39.95
N ARG A 4 36.02 15.95 40.39
CA ARG A 4 35.18 14.89 39.82
C ARG A 4 34.36 15.48 38.66
N ALA A 5 34.64 14.95 37.46
CA ALA A 5 33.76 15.20 36.29
C ALA A 5 32.47 14.41 36.44
N ARG A 6 31.32 15.08 36.23
CA ARG A 6 29.99 14.46 36.15
C ARG A 6 29.79 13.78 34.80
N PRO A 7 29.14 12.63 34.72
CA PRO A 7 28.75 12.06 33.44
C PRO A 7 27.56 12.82 32.86
N VAL A 8 27.66 13.18 31.59
CA VAL A 8 26.56 13.73 30.77
C VAL A 8 25.66 12.58 30.36
N SER A 9 24.43 12.58 30.86
CA SER A 9 23.37 11.68 30.45
C SER A 9 22.92 12.06 29.04
N SER A 10 23.22 11.24 28.05
CA SER A 10 22.65 11.33 26.71
C SER A 10 21.43 10.41 26.63
N ASP A 11 20.29 10.91 27.07
CA ASP A 11 19.00 10.29 26.86
C ASP A 11 18.48 10.73 25.47
N VAL A 12 18.82 9.98 24.43
CA VAL A 12 18.23 10.14 23.10
C VAL A 12 17.32 8.93 22.88
N SER A 13 16.08 9.05 23.35
CA SER A 13 15.02 8.14 22.95
C SER A 13 14.80 8.22 21.43
N PRO A 14 14.83 7.10 20.70
CA PRO A 14 14.50 7.12 19.27
C PRO A 14 13.01 7.42 19.11
N LYS A 15 12.69 8.56 18.48
CA LYS A 15 11.34 8.90 18.05
C LYS A 15 10.87 7.85 17.05
N SER A 16 9.84 7.07 17.40
CA SER A 16 9.17 6.12 16.53
C SER A 16 8.50 6.89 15.39
N LEU A 17 9.07 6.82 14.20
CA LEU A 17 8.50 7.32 12.95
C LEU A 17 7.80 6.17 12.22
N GLY A 18 6.67 5.70 12.78
CA GLY A 18 5.70 4.93 12.02
C GLY A 18 4.64 5.89 11.45
N PRO A 19 4.32 5.86 10.15
CA PRO A 19 3.22 6.67 9.63
C PRO A 19 1.91 6.18 10.23
N ARG A 20 1.25 7.04 10.99
CA ARG A 20 -0.07 6.78 11.57
C ARG A 20 -1.07 6.60 10.43
N LEU A 21 -1.72 5.47 10.37
CA LEU A 21 -2.81 5.20 9.43
C LEU A 21 -4.18 5.75 9.90
N ARG A 22 -4.21 6.42 11.07
CA ARG A 22 -5.35 7.22 11.52
C ARG A 22 -4.91 8.67 11.58
N GLY A 23 -5.64 9.54 10.89
CA GLY A 23 -5.41 10.98 10.93
C GLY A 23 -5.66 11.53 12.34
N ASP A 24 -4.62 12.10 12.95
CA ASP A 24 -4.83 13.25 13.82
C ASP A 24 -5.18 14.37 12.85
N GLU A 25 -6.35 14.96 12.95
CA GLU A 25 -6.84 16.00 12.05
C GLU A 25 -5.86 17.19 12.03
N PRO A 26 -5.25 17.50 10.87
CA PRO A 26 -4.74 18.84 10.66
C PRO A 26 -5.92 19.71 10.24
N GLU A 27 -6.19 20.77 10.95
CA GLU A 27 -7.08 21.83 10.52
C GLU A 27 -6.65 22.30 9.13
N GLY A 28 -7.48 22.07 8.11
CA GLY A 28 -7.21 22.36 6.70
C GLY A 28 -6.85 21.13 5.87
N GLY A 29 -7.73 20.10 5.79
CA GLY A 29 -7.59 19.00 4.86
C GLY A 29 -7.51 19.51 3.42
N SER A 30 -6.39 19.24 2.71
CA SER A 30 -6.32 19.50 1.28
C SER A 30 -7.40 18.68 0.59
N ASP A 31 -8.15 19.31 -0.31
CA ASP A 31 -9.13 18.63 -1.15
C ASP A 31 -8.45 17.45 -1.87
N LEU A 32 -9.12 16.33 -1.97
CA LEU A 32 -8.60 15.14 -2.66
C LEU A 32 -8.18 15.48 -4.10
N ASP A 33 -8.92 16.35 -4.77
CA ASP A 33 -8.61 16.77 -6.14
C ASP A 33 -7.28 17.52 -6.23
N ASP A 34 -6.95 18.37 -5.25
CA ASP A 34 -5.67 19.07 -5.16
C ASP A 34 -4.53 18.08 -4.94
N VAL A 35 -4.69 17.12 -4.02
CA VAL A 35 -3.68 16.07 -3.78
C VAL A 35 -3.46 15.23 -5.03
N LEU A 36 -4.52 14.85 -5.75
CA LEU A 36 -4.42 14.09 -6.98
C LEU A 36 -3.77 14.89 -8.12
N ALA A 37 -4.06 16.19 -8.23
CA ALA A 37 -3.41 17.08 -9.18
C ALA A 37 -1.90 17.17 -8.93
N ASP A 38 -1.49 17.37 -7.68
CA ASP A 38 -0.09 17.41 -7.28
C ASP A 38 0.63 16.07 -7.55
N ILE A 39 -0.02 14.94 -7.24
CA ILE A 39 0.52 13.61 -7.54
C ILE A 39 0.73 13.44 -9.05
N ARG A 40 -0.26 13.80 -9.88
CA ARG A 40 -0.16 13.70 -11.36
C ARG A 40 0.96 14.59 -11.92
N ALA A 41 1.16 15.76 -11.33
CA ALA A 41 2.22 16.70 -11.70
C ALA A 41 3.61 16.32 -11.15
N CYS A 42 3.72 15.32 -10.27
CA CYS A 42 4.96 14.96 -9.58
C CYS A 42 6.09 14.58 -10.54
N ARG A 43 7.26 15.18 -10.32
CA ARG A 43 8.51 14.91 -11.06
C ARG A 43 9.68 14.60 -10.12
N ALA A 44 9.43 14.26 -8.87
CA ALA A 44 10.46 14.05 -7.84
C ALA A 44 11.49 12.96 -8.19
N CYS A 45 11.15 12.04 -9.09
CA CYS A 45 12.04 10.97 -9.55
C CYS A 45 12.50 11.16 -11.00
N LEU A 46 12.42 12.41 -11.54
CA LEU A 46 12.92 12.71 -12.88
C LEU A 46 14.44 12.50 -12.92
N GLY A 47 14.92 11.77 -13.92
CA GLY A 47 16.34 11.40 -14.07
C GLY A 47 16.79 10.18 -13.25
N GLU A 48 15.96 9.67 -12.34
CA GLU A 48 16.25 8.45 -11.56
C GLU A 48 15.49 7.23 -12.11
N LEU A 49 14.31 7.45 -12.68
CA LEU A 49 13.55 6.39 -13.34
C LEU A 49 14.05 6.21 -14.78
N PRO A 50 13.96 5.00 -15.36
CA PRO A 50 14.38 4.72 -16.74
C PRO A 50 13.46 5.35 -17.81
N HIS A 51 12.47 6.14 -17.39
CA HIS A 51 11.48 6.82 -18.23
C HIS A 51 10.96 8.07 -17.51
N THR A 52 10.20 8.90 -18.22
CA THR A 52 9.53 10.06 -17.61
C THR A 52 8.56 9.60 -16.52
N PRO A 53 8.57 10.22 -15.33
CA PRO A 53 7.62 9.90 -14.28
C PRO A 53 6.17 10.03 -14.76
N ARG A 54 5.40 8.96 -14.54
CA ARG A 54 3.97 8.89 -14.86
C ARG A 54 3.24 8.28 -13.66
N PRO A 55 2.81 9.08 -12.70
CA PRO A 55 2.09 8.59 -11.54
C PRO A 55 0.76 7.94 -11.92
N VAL A 56 0.49 6.75 -11.36
CA VAL A 56 -0.77 6.03 -11.49
C VAL A 56 -1.36 5.85 -10.10
N VAL A 57 -2.47 6.52 -9.87
CA VAL A 57 -3.27 6.47 -8.65
C VAL A 57 -4.75 6.52 -9.05
N ARG A 58 -5.57 5.71 -8.39
CA ARG A 58 -6.99 5.64 -8.65
C ARG A 58 -7.71 5.58 -7.31
N VAL A 59 -8.16 6.71 -6.81
CA VAL A 59 -8.96 6.88 -5.60
C VAL A 59 -10.01 7.95 -5.84
N PHE A 60 -11.05 7.93 -5.03
CA PHE A 60 -12.24 8.77 -5.14
C PHE A 60 -12.66 9.26 -3.76
N PRO A 61 -13.48 10.32 -3.65
CA PRO A 61 -14.03 10.76 -2.36
C PRO A 61 -14.81 9.66 -1.61
N GLU A 62 -15.37 8.70 -2.36
CA GLU A 62 -16.11 7.56 -1.85
C GLU A 62 -15.23 6.37 -1.44
N THR A 63 -13.90 6.44 -1.64
CA THR A 63 -13.01 5.31 -1.36
C THR A 63 -13.10 4.86 0.10
N ARG A 64 -13.50 3.61 0.28
CA ARG A 64 -13.61 2.92 1.58
C ARG A 64 -12.67 1.72 1.67
N LEU A 65 -12.39 1.07 0.54
CA LEU A 65 -11.41 0.00 0.38
C LEU A 65 -10.20 0.55 -0.38
N LEU A 66 -9.03 0.62 0.28
CA LEU A 66 -7.79 1.06 -0.35
C LEU A 66 -6.84 -0.11 -0.61
N ILE A 67 -6.47 -0.33 -1.86
CA ILE A 67 -5.51 -1.35 -2.26
C ILE A 67 -4.13 -0.72 -2.41
N CYS A 68 -3.21 -1.08 -1.52
CA CYS A 68 -1.84 -0.58 -1.49
C CYS A 68 -0.86 -1.66 -1.96
N GLY A 69 -0.51 -1.66 -3.25
CA GLY A 69 0.55 -2.49 -3.81
C GLY A 69 1.94 -1.87 -3.67
N GLN A 70 2.93 -2.48 -4.35
CA GLN A 70 4.31 -2.01 -4.35
C GLN A 70 4.49 -0.76 -5.21
N ALA A 71 4.24 -0.88 -6.51
CA ALA A 71 4.35 0.15 -7.53
C ALA A 71 3.62 -0.31 -8.80
N PRO A 72 3.29 0.59 -9.75
CA PRO A 72 2.84 0.20 -11.08
C PRO A 72 3.88 -0.69 -11.77
N GLY A 73 3.43 -1.77 -12.40
CA GLY A 73 4.26 -2.53 -13.33
C GLY A 73 4.28 -1.88 -14.73
N ARG A 74 5.05 -2.44 -15.68
CA ARG A 74 5.16 -1.89 -17.03
C ARG A 74 3.81 -1.70 -17.71
N ARG A 75 2.93 -2.72 -17.69
CA ARG A 75 1.58 -2.64 -18.31
C ARG A 75 0.73 -1.54 -17.70
N VAL A 76 0.79 -1.36 -16.39
CA VAL A 76 0.09 -0.29 -15.68
C VAL A 76 0.66 1.07 -16.04
N HIS A 77 1.98 1.19 -16.18
CA HIS A 77 2.63 2.41 -16.66
C HIS A 77 2.17 2.79 -18.06
N GLU A 78 2.04 1.82 -18.97
CA GLU A 78 1.60 2.02 -20.36
C GLU A 78 0.11 2.37 -20.43
N SER A 79 -0.76 1.62 -19.73
CA SER A 79 -2.23 1.81 -19.77
C SER A 79 -2.74 2.94 -18.88
N GLY A 80 -2.04 3.24 -17.77
CA GLY A 80 -2.54 4.13 -16.72
C GLY A 80 -3.59 3.50 -15.82
N LEU A 81 -3.93 2.21 -15.99
CA LEU A 81 -4.96 1.51 -15.24
C LEU A 81 -4.36 0.39 -14.38
N PRO A 82 -4.47 0.46 -13.04
CA PRO A 82 -3.88 -0.54 -12.14
C PRO A 82 -4.57 -1.91 -12.26
N PHE A 83 -3.80 -2.97 -12.06
CA PHE A 83 -4.29 -4.37 -12.02
C PHE A 83 -5.00 -4.85 -13.31
N THR A 84 -4.53 -4.43 -14.48
CA THR A 84 -5.02 -4.92 -15.80
C THR A 84 -4.30 -6.17 -16.29
N ASP A 85 -3.38 -6.71 -15.50
CA ASP A 85 -2.59 -7.92 -15.78
C ASP A 85 -3.17 -9.15 -15.04
N PRO A 86 -2.62 -10.37 -15.25
CA PRO A 86 -3.08 -11.60 -14.57
C PRO A 86 -3.03 -11.53 -13.03
N SER A 87 -2.22 -10.63 -12.45
CA SER A 87 -2.26 -10.42 -10.99
C SER A 87 -3.54 -9.71 -10.56
N GLY A 88 -4.08 -8.85 -11.41
CA GLY A 88 -5.39 -8.23 -11.20
C GLY A 88 -6.54 -9.22 -11.22
N ASP A 89 -6.52 -10.21 -12.14
CA ASP A 89 -7.53 -11.27 -12.18
C ASP A 89 -7.57 -12.04 -10.86
N ARG A 90 -6.39 -12.43 -10.37
CA ARG A 90 -6.28 -13.14 -9.08
C ARG A 90 -6.70 -12.27 -7.90
N LEU A 91 -6.35 -10.98 -7.92
CA LEU A 91 -6.78 -10.05 -6.87
C LEU A 91 -8.30 -9.94 -6.82
N ARG A 92 -8.96 -9.70 -7.94
CA ARG A 92 -10.43 -9.66 -8.03
C ARG A 92 -11.07 -10.95 -7.54
N GLN A 93 -10.49 -12.11 -7.89
CA GLN A 93 -10.93 -13.40 -7.38
C GLN A 93 -10.85 -13.48 -5.86
N TRP A 94 -9.77 -12.96 -5.23
CA TRP A 94 -9.65 -12.91 -3.77
C TRP A 94 -10.66 -11.97 -3.14
N LEU A 95 -10.90 -10.80 -3.78
CA LEU A 95 -11.88 -9.82 -3.33
C LEU A 95 -13.33 -10.31 -3.48
N GLY A 96 -13.59 -11.27 -4.35
CA GLY A 96 -14.94 -11.73 -4.69
C GLY A 96 -15.72 -10.75 -5.58
N VAL A 97 -15.02 -9.94 -6.37
CA VAL A 97 -15.61 -8.96 -7.30
C VAL A 97 -15.20 -9.28 -8.74
N ASP A 98 -16.07 -8.92 -9.70
CA ASP A 98 -15.75 -9.00 -11.11
C ASP A 98 -14.93 -7.81 -11.62
N TYR A 99 -14.63 -7.82 -12.91
CA TYR A 99 -13.86 -6.75 -13.56
C TYR A 99 -14.63 -5.43 -13.54
N GLU A 100 -15.93 -5.46 -13.83
CA GLU A 100 -16.77 -4.28 -13.92
C GLU A 100 -16.89 -3.61 -12.56
N THR A 101 -17.26 -4.35 -11.52
CA THR A 101 -17.34 -3.84 -10.14
C THR A 101 -16.01 -3.24 -9.69
N PHE A 102 -14.88 -3.92 -9.98
CA PHE A 102 -13.56 -3.45 -9.55
C PHE A 102 -13.20 -2.07 -10.13
N TYR A 103 -13.63 -1.77 -11.36
CA TYR A 103 -13.32 -0.49 -12.00
C TYR A 103 -14.47 0.50 -12.00
N ALA A 104 -15.71 0.10 -11.84
CA ALA A 104 -16.84 1.02 -11.81
C ALA A 104 -17.14 1.54 -10.40
N ASP A 105 -16.91 0.73 -9.36
CA ASP A 105 -17.22 1.13 -7.99
C ASP A 105 -16.16 2.07 -7.42
N HIS A 106 -16.55 3.28 -7.10
CA HIS A 106 -15.69 4.32 -6.56
C HIS A 106 -15.28 4.07 -5.09
N ARG A 107 -15.94 3.14 -4.41
CA ARG A 107 -15.51 2.70 -3.06
C ARG A 107 -14.22 1.90 -3.08
N ILE A 108 -13.81 1.39 -4.25
CA ILE A 108 -12.54 0.68 -4.43
C ILE A 108 -11.48 1.63 -4.97
N GLY A 109 -10.50 1.96 -4.13
CA GLY A 109 -9.35 2.78 -4.49
C GLY A 109 -8.06 1.96 -4.63
N VAL A 110 -7.16 2.41 -5.50
CA VAL A 110 -5.83 1.82 -5.68
C VAL A 110 -4.78 2.92 -5.60
N ALA A 111 -3.91 2.83 -4.58
CA ALA A 111 -2.77 3.71 -4.40
C ALA A 111 -1.58 2.90 -3.89
N ALA A 112 -0.67 2.54 -4.78
CA ALA A 112 0.54 1.79 -4.45
C ALA A 112 1.49 2.59 -3.54
N GLN A 113 2.51 1.95 -2.96
CA GLN A 113 3.53 2.63 -2.17
C GLN A 113 4.30 3.66 -3.00
N ALA A 114 4.64 3.33 -4.25
CA ALA A 114 5.12 4.31 -5.23
C ALA A 114 4.15 4.39 -6.39
N PHE A 115 3.93 5.58 -6.93
CA PHE A 115 2.93 5.82 -7.98
C PHE A 115 3.50 5.71 -9.40
N CYS A 116 4.82 5.65 -9.56
CA CYS A 116 5.47 5.47 -10.85
C CYS A 116 6.08 4.07 -10.97
N TYR A 117 6.11 3.55 -12.19
CA TYR A 117 6.83 2.32 -12.51
C TYR A 117 8.34 2.50 -12.24
N PRO A 118 8.97 1.64 -11.41
CA PRO A 118 10.38 1.82 -11.07
C PRO A 118 11.35 1.27 -12.12
N GLY A 119 10.86 0.57 -13.13
CA GLY A 119 11.67 -0.16 -14.11
C GLY A 119 11.84 -1.63 -13.77
N THR A 120 12.32 -2.41 -14.75
CA THR A 120 12.59 -3.86 -14.61
C THR A 120 14.06 -4.10 -14.31
N ALA A 121 14.35 -4.91 -13.28
CA ALA A 121 15.70 -5.30 -12.92
C ALA A 121 16.28 -6.30 -13.95
N PRO A 122 17.63 -6.36 -14.14
CA PRO A 122 18.28 -7.25 -15.13
C PRO A 122 17.97 -8.74 -14.93
N LYS A 123 17.76 -9.15 -13.67
CA LYS A 123 17.42 -10.54 -13.31
C LYS A 123 15.89 -10.82 -13.36
N GLY A 124 15.12 -9.90 -13.91
CA GLY A 124 13.67 -9.97 -13.97
C GLY A 124 12.99 -9.48 -12.67
N GLY A 125 11.73 -9.05 -12.80
CA GLY A 125 10.99 -8.36 -11.76
C GLY A 125 11.24 -6.85 -11.80
N ASP A 126 10.39 -6.10 -11.10
CA ASP A 126 10.54 -4.66 -11.03
C ASP A 126 11.52 -4.26 -9.92
N TYR A 127 12.17 -3.11 -10.08
CA TYR A 127 12.97 -2.52 -9.02
C TYR A 127 12.11 -2.23 -7.79
N PRO A 128 12.73 -2.13 -6.60
CA PRO A 128 12.03 -1.68 -5.40
C PRO A 128 11.36 -0.31 -5.59
N PRO A 129 10.21 -0.06 -4.96
CA PRO A 129 9.56 1.25 -5.01
C PRO A 129 10.43 2.32 -4.34
N PRO A 130 10.60 3.51 -4.94
CA PRO A 130 11.29 4.63 -4.30
C PRO A 130 10.60 5.04 -3.00
N ARG A 131 11.29 4.95 -1.86
CA ARG A 131 10.73 5.28 -0.52
C ARG A 131 10.18 6.69 -0.45
N ARG A 132 10.89 7.67 -1.05
CA ARG A 132 10.48 9.08 -1.09
C ARG A 132 9.06 9.28 -1.62
N CYS A 133 8.58 8.43 -2.55
CA CYS A 133 7.24 8.55 -3.08
C CYS A 133 6.18 8.37 -1.98
N ALA A 134 6.34 7.34 -1.14
CA ALA A 134 5.45 7.11 -0.02
C ALA A 134 5.56 8.22 1.04
N GLU A 135 6.78 8.68 1.34
CA GLU A 135 7.04 9.76 2.31
C GLU A 135 6.38 11.08 1.89
N LEU A 136 6.44 11.41 0.60
CA LEU A 136 5.85 12.65 0.05
C LEU A 136 4.32 12.61 0.02
N TRP A 137 3.73 11.48 -0.38
CA TRP A 137 2.35 11.47 -0.83
C TRP A 137 1.38 10.74 0.08
N ARG A 138 1.83 9.68 0.78
CA ARG A 138 0.91 8.84 1.57
C ARG A 138 0.21 9.60 2.70
N PRO A 139 0.88 10.43 3.52
CA PRO A 139 0.19 11.17 4.57
C PRO A 139 -0.91 12.08 4.02
N ARG A 140 -0.60 12.85 2.96
CA ARG A 140 -1.55 13.75 2.32
C ARG A 140 -2.74 12.99 1.72
N LEU A 141 -2.46 11.88 1.00
CA LEU A 141 -3.50 11.09 0.37
C LEU A 141 -4.43 10.43 1.39
N ILE A 142 -3.88 9.89 2.47
CA ILE A 142 -4.65 9.25 3.54
C ILE A 142 -5.55 10.26 4.25
N SER A 143 -5.02 11.46 4.57
CA SER A 143 -5.83 12.54 5.17
C SER A 143 -6.96 13.01 4.28
N ALA A 144 -6.80 12.92 2.96
CA ALA A 144 -7.83 13.28 1.98
C ALA A 144 -8.87 12.16 1.70
N LEU A 145 -8.77 11.01 2.39
CA LEU A 145 -9.68 9.86 2.24
C LEU A 145 -10.38 9.53 3.56
N PRO A 146 -11.34 10.37 4.03
CA PRO A 146 -11.91 10.26 5.37
C PRO A 146 -12.82 9.03 5.57
N ARG A 147 -13.25 8.38 4.49
CA ARG A 147 -14.20 7.25 4.54
C ARG A 147 -13.53 5.87 4.52
N MET A 148 -12.20 5.80 4.57
CA MET A 148 -11.50 4.51 4.52
C MET A 148 -11.87 3.60 5.69
N GLU A 149 -12.22 2.34 5.37
CA GLU A 149 -12.58 1.30 6.32
C GLU A 149 -11.63 0.11 6.29
N LEU A 150 -11.04 -0.17 5.14
CA LEU A 150 -10.11 -1.28 4.98
C LEU A 150 -8.97 -0.91 4.04
N THR A 151 -7.74 -1.12 4.50
CA THR A 151 -6.54 -1.02 3.67
C THR A 151 -5.93 -2.40 3.44
N LEU A 152 -5.82 -2.80 2.18
CA LEU A 152 -5.12 -4.03 1.78
C LEU A 152 -3.65 -3.73 1.50
N LEU A 153 -2.74 -4.36 2.24
CA LEU A 153 -1.30 -4.23 2.04
C LEU A 153 -0.79 -5.39 1.18
N VAL A 154 -0.68 -5.17 -0.12
CA VAL A 154 -0.41 -6.21 -1.13
C VAL A 154 1.10 -6.35 -1.38
N GLY A 155 1.71 -7.38 -0.80
CA GLY A 155 3.14 -7.68 -0.91
C GLY A 155 4.00 -7.05 0.18
N GLY A 156 5.23 -7.58 0.34
CA GLY A 156 6.09 -7.25 1.47
C GLY A 156 6.50 -5.77 1.56
N TYR A 157 6.72 -5.09 0.44
CA TYR A 157 7.11 -3.68 0.47
C TYR A 157 6.03 -2.77 1.08
N SER A 158 4.76 -2.97 0.69
CA SER A 158 3.65 -2.20 1.26
C SER A 158 3.44 -2.52 2.75
N GLN A 159 3.62 -3.78 3.14
CA GLN A 159 3.52 -4.23 4.53
C GLN A 159 4.60 -3.61 5.40
N ILE A 160 5.87 -3.71 5.01
CA ILE A 160 6.99 -3.15 5.79
C ILE A 160 6.84 -1.64 5.94
N TRP A 161 6.48 -0.94 4.86
CA TRP A 161 6.33 0.49 4.91
C TRP A 161 5.16 0.94 5.80
N ALA A 162 3.98 0.32 5.65
CA ALA A 162 2.77 0.75 6.35
C ALA A 162 2.72 0.28 7.82
N LEU A 163 3.27 -0.88 8.12
CA LEU A 163 3.24 -1.45 9.47
C LEU A 163 4.46 -1.07 10.31
N GLY A 164 5.59 -0.70 9.66
CA GLY A 164 6.83 -0.38 10.37
C GLY A 164 7.24 -1.50 11.33
N GLU A 165 7.44 -1.18 12.59
CA GLU A 165 7.83 -2.13 13.65
C GLU A 165 6.73 -3.17 13.97
N LYS A 166 5.48 -2.93 13.56
CA LYS A 166 4.39 -3.91 13.72
C LYS A 166 4.45 -5.04 12.69
N ALA A 167 5.20 -4.87 11.59
CA ALA A 167 5.43 -5.94 10.62
C ALA A 167 6.22 -7.07 11.30
N LYS A 168 5.87 -8.32 10.96
CA LYS A 168 6.66 -9.47 11.44
C LYS A 168 7.96 -9.61 10.63
N SER A 169 8.80 -10.57 11.00
CA SER A 169 10.14 -10.78 10.43
C SER A 169 10.16 -10.97 8.90
N ASN A 170 9.05 -11.44 8.33
CA ASN A 170 8.90 -11.65 6.89
C ASN A 170 7.42 -11.52 6.46
N MET A 171 7.21 -11.50 5.15
CA MET A 171 5.88 -11.36 4.54
C MET A 171 4.92 -12.50 4.96
N THR A 172 5.41 -13.72 5.04
CA THR A 172 4.57 -14.88 5.41
C THR A 172 4.03 -14.76 6.83
N ASP A 173 4.89 -14.41 7.78
CA ASP A 173 4.51 -14.24 9.18
C ASP A 173 3.59 -13.03 9.36
N THR A 174 3.85 -11.94 8.63
CA THR A 174 2.97 -10.76 8.63
C THR A 174 1.57 -11.13 8.13
N VAL A 175 1.47 -11.85 7.01
CA VAL A 175 0.18 -12.29 6.47
C VAL A 175 -0.52 -13.29 7.42
N ARG A 176 0.23 -14.20 8.03
CA ARG A 176 -0.32 -15.18 9.00
C ARG A 176 -0.89 -14.50 10.24
N SER A 177 -0.28 -13.42 10.68
CA SER A 177 -0.71 -12.61 11.84
C SER A 177 -1.78 -11.56 11.46
N TRP A 178 -2.53 -11.74 10.40
CA TRP A 178 -3.47 -10.74 9.87
C TRP A 178 -4.49 -10.24 10.90
N ARG A 179 -4.86 -11.07 11.87
CA ARG A 179 -5.80 -10.70 12.93
C ARG A 179 -5.27 -9.62 13.88
N ASP A 180 -3.93 -9.47 13.96
CA ASP A 180 -3.30 -8.40 14.75
C ASP A 180 -3.52 -7.01 14.12
N TYR A 181 -3.92 -6.95 12.85
CA TYR A 181 -4.10 -5.72 12.08
C TYR A 181 -5.55 -5.46 11.66
N ALA A 182 -6.38 -6.49 11.67
CA ALA A 182 -7.80 -6.38 11.36
C ALA A 182 -8.55 -5.55 12.43
N PRO A 183 -9.69 -4.92 12.12
CA PRO A 183 -10.39 -4.95 10.83
C PRO A 183 -9.93 -3.91 9.81
N ASP A 184 -9.08 -2.95 10.21
CA ASP A 184 -8.75 -1.77 9.42
C ASP A 184 -7.67 -2.05 8.34
N ILE A 185 -6.82 -3.05 8.58
CA ILE A 185 -5.69 -3.42 7.70
C ILE A 185 -5.67 -4.92 7.47
N LEU A 186 -5.45 -5.34 6.22
CA LEU A 186 -5.27 -6.73 5.88
C LEU A 186 -4.03 -6.92 5.00
N PRO A 187 -2.96 -7.55 5.52
CA PRO A 187 -1.78 -7.88 4.74
C PRO A 187 -2.05 -9.09 3.84
N LEU A 188 -1.71 -8.97 2.56
CA LEU A 188 -1.86 -10.02 1.55
C LEU A 188 -0.53 -10.31 0.85
N PRO A 189 -0.27 -11.54 0.37
CA PRO A 189 0.81 -11.78 -0.58
C PRO A 189 0.52 -11.04 -1.89
N HIS A 190 1.55 -10.76 -2.69
CA HIS A 190 1.31 -10.19 -4.01
C HIS A 190 0.62 -11.25 -4.92
N PRO A 191 -0.46 -10.90 -5.65
CA PRO A 191 -1.25 -11.86 -6.43
C PRO A 191 -0.56 -12.34 -7.72
N SER A 192 0.72 -12.02 -7.94
CA SER A 192 1.45 -12.46 -9.12
C SER A 192 1.63 -13.98 -9.19
N TRP A 193 1.83 -14.49 -10.39
CA TRP A 193 2.13 -15.91 -10.64
C TRP A 193 3.36 -16.40 -9.86
N ARG A 194 4.33 -15.53 -9.56
CA ARG A 194 5.54 -15.85 -8.78
C ARG A 194 5.21 -16.39 -7.39
N ASN A 195 4.08 -16.01 -6.83
CA ASN A 195 3.61 -16.49 -5.52
C ASN A 195 2.74 -17.75 -5.59
N THR A 196 2.61 -18.41 -6.75
CA THR A 196 1.82 -19.65 -6.88
C THR A 196 2.40 -20.79 -6.03
N ALA A 197 3.73 -20.90 -5.95
CA ALA A 197 4.37 -21.88 -5.06
C ALA A 197 4.16 -21.54 -3.58
N TRP A 198 4.17 -20.26 -3.22
CA TRP A 198 3.86 -19.79 -1.88
C TRP A 198 2.42 -20.14 -1.48
N LEU A 199 1.45 -19.88 -2.35
CA LEU A 199 0.02 -20.21 -2.10
C LEU A 199 -0.17 -21.71 -1.86
N ARG A 200 0.51 -22.56 -2.63
CA ARG A 200 0.45 -24.02 -2.41
C ARG A 200 1.03 -24.45 -1.07
N LYS A 201 2.08 -23.77 -0.59
CA LYS A 201 2.70 -24.06 0.72
C LYS A 201 1.91 -23.46 1.91
N ASN A 202 0.99 -22.56 1.66
CA ASN A 202 0.23 -21.82 2.67
C ASN A 202 -1.28 -21.87 2.38
N PRO A 203 -1.90 -23.07 2.41
CA PRO A 203 -3.33 -23.23 2.09
C PRO A 203 -4.24 -22.42 3.04
N TRP A 204 -3.82 -22.22 4.28
CA TRP A 204 -4.51 -21.38 5.27
C TRP A 204 -4.86 -19.98 4.74
N PHE A 205 -4.11 -19.44 3.79
CA PHE A 205 -4.43 -18.15 3.17
C PHE A 205 -5.77 -18.21 2.42
N GLN A 206 -5.99 -19.27 1.66
CA GLN A 206 -7.24 -19.48 0.93
C GLN A 206 -8.40 -19.88 1.86
N ASP A 207 -8.09 -20.62 2.92
CA ASP A 207 -9.09 -21.21 3.81
C ASP A 207 -9.58 -20.19 4.87
N ASP A 208 -8.70 -19.31 5.35
CA ASP A 208 -8.99 -18.36 6.43
C ASP A 208 -9.14 -16.92 5.94
N ILE A 209 -8.12 -16.42 5.19
CA ILE A 209 -8.03 -15.00 4.88
C ILE A 209 -8.96 -14.61 3.74
N VAL A 210 -9.00 -15.41 2.67
CA VAL A 210 -9.83 -15.08 1.51
C VAL A 210 -11.32 -15.02 1.85
N PRO A 211 -11.92 -15.94 2.63
CA PRO A 211 -13.30 -15.82 3.06
C PRO A 211 -13.57 -14.55 3.88
N TYR A 212 -12.70 -14.25 4.85
CA TYR A 212 -12.80 -13.01 5.63
C TYR A 212 -12.73 -11.76 4.75
N LEU A 213 -11.75 -11.73 3.84
CA LEU A 213 -11.58 -10.60 2.89
C LEU A 213 -12.85 -10.39 2.05
N ARG A 214 -13.40 -11.46 1.47
CA ARG A 214 -14.63 -11.39 0.66
C ARG A 214 -15.80 -10.85 1.45
N GLN A 215 -15.99 -11.32 2.69
CA GLN A 215 -17.06 -10.80 3.54
C GLN A 215 -16.88 -9.31 3.81
N ARG A 216 -15.67 -8.87 4.18
CA ARG A 216 -15.39 -7.45 4.43
C ARG A 216 -15.59 -6.57 3.19
N VAL A 217 -15.19 -7.07 2.02
CA VAL A 217 -15.42 -6.35 0.74
C VAL A 217 -16.91 -6.26 0.44
N ALA A 218 -17.67 -7.36 0.60
CA ALA A 218 -19.11 -7.36 0.40
C ALA A 218 -19.82 -6.36 1.33
N ASP A 219 -19.45 -6.33 2.61
CA ASP A 219 -20.00 -5.38 3.60
C ASP A 219 -19.75 -3.93 3.18
N ILE A 220 -18.51 -3.61 2.73
CA ILE A 220 -18.13 -2.27 2.25
C ILE A 220 -18.90 -1.87 0.99
N LEU A 221 -19.14 -2.82 0.08
CA LEU A 221 -19.80 -2.55 -1.20
C LEU A 221 -21.33 -2.59 -1.12
N THR A 222 -21.93 -2.97 0.00
CA THR A 222 -23.39 -2.99 0.20
C THR A 222 -23.89 -1.90 1.13
N SER A 223 -23.03 -1.28 1.92
CA SER A 223 -23.30 -0.16 2.83
C SER A 223 -22.96 1.17 2.16
#